data_ff203fb9f03ffd02eabbdefe097e3c7c
#
_entry.id   ff203fb9f03ffd02eabbdefe097e3c7c
#
_cell.length_a   1.000
_cell.length_b   1.000
_cell.length_c   1.000
_cell.angle_alpha   90.00
_cell.angle_beta   90.00
_cell.angle_gamma   90.00
#
_symmetry.space_group_name_H-M   'P 1'
#
loop_
_entity.id
_entity.type
_entity.pdbx_description
1 polymer ?
#
loop_
_entity_poly.entity_id
_entity_poly.type
_entity_poly.pdbx_seq_one_letter_code
_entity_poly.pdbx_strand_id
1 'polypeptide(L)'
;MKSTATNKTKKVRVIPGYHLTLGITVTMLSLIVLIPLASVMVSALKLRPAEFWSLITKPTVRHAFATSIGCSFIAALINSVFGVIIAWVLVRYEFPGKRILDGCIELPFALPTSVAGITLSKMYSENGILGAPLAKLGIKVSYTHLGLVIALVFVGIPFVIRAVQPVLEKFDGQYEEAAFMLGANRFQTFRRVLLPEMMPPVLTGFGLAFARGIGEYGSVIYISGNSAREHTQVISYVIMQKLGYIDYASATAIALVMLILSFVLLLAVNIVQMKQAARTNNV
;
A
#
# COMPACT_ATOMS: atom_id res chain seq x y z
N MET A 1 14.65 59.93 0.07
CA MET A 1 14.05 58.75 -0.53
C MET A 1 15.19 57.84 -1.03
N LYS A 2 15.58 56.81 -0.27
CA LYS A 2 16.59 55.81 -0.68
C LYS A 2 15.83 54.55 -1.05
N SER A 3 15.88 54.20 -2.33
CA SER A 3 15.33 52.96 -2.88
C SER A 3 16.15 51.77 -2.37
N THR A 4 15.56 50.94 -1.55
CA THR A 4 16.11 49.64 -1.14
C THR A 4 15.95 48.64 -2.27
N ALA A 5 16.98 48.47 -3.10
CA ALA A 5 17.03 47.42 -4.10
C ALA A 5 17.10 46.05 -3.38
N THR A 6 16.03 45.29 -3.44
CA THR A 6 15.97 43.89 -3.00
C THR A 6 16.89 43.07 -3.88
N ASN A 7 18.04 42.70 -3.35
CA ASN A 7 19.03 41.85 -3.99
C ASN A 7 18.46 40.42 -4.02
N LYS A 8 17.80 40.03 -5.14
CA LYS A 8 17.41 38.65 -5.40
C LYS A 8 18.66 37.81 -5.56
N THR A 9 19.08 37.16 -4.48
CA THR A 9 20.14 36.13 -4.52
C THR A 9 19.73 35.07 -5.57
N LYS A 10 20.44 35.09 -6.72
CA LYS A 10 20.37 34.00 -7.71
C LYS A 10 20.77 32.71 -7.00
N LYS A 11 19.82 31.80 -6.74
CA LYS A 11 20.13 30.46 -6.26
C LYS A 11 21.07 29.81 -7.28
N VAL A 12 22.36 29.66 -6.91
CA VAL A 12 23.33 28.95 -7.72
C VAL A 12 22.85 27.51 -7.87
N ARG A 13 22.56 27.13 -9.10
CA ARG A 13 22.11 25.78 -9.41
C ARG A 13 23.32 24.86 -9.40
N VAL A 14 23.34 23.91 -8.47
CA VAL A 14 24.50 23.05 -8.18
C VAL A 14 24.68 21.96 -9.27
N ILE A 15 23.64 21.68 -10.07
CA ILE A 15 23.66 20.58 -11.05
C ILE A 15 23.83 21.14 -12.47
N PRO A 16 24.97 20.88 -13.13
CA PRO A 16 25.13 21.22 -14.55
C PRO A 16 24.13 20.43 -15.39
N GLY A 17 23.48 21.08 -16.38
CA GLY A 17 22.49 20.43 -17.23
C GLY A 17 21.07 20.29 -16.63
N TYR A 18 20.75 20.94 -15.49
CA TYR A 18 19.45 20.84 -14.82
C TYR A 18 18.24 20.97 -15.76
N HIS A 19 18.26 21.93 -16.70
CA HIS A 19 17.13 22.10 -17.62
C HIS A 19 16.98 20.94 -18.60
N LEU A 20 18.08 20.34 -19.03
CA LEU A 20 18.06 19.18 -19.92
C LEU A 20 17.53 17.95 -19.18
N THR A 21 18.05 17.66 -17.98
CA THR A 21 17.61 16.53 -17.17
C THR A 21 16.14 16.68 -16.76
N LEU A 22 15.72 17.88 -16.32
CA LEU A 22 14.32 18.16 -16.01
C LEU A 22 13.42 17.95 -17.24
N GLY A 23 13.83 18.47 -18.40
CA GLY A 23 13.08 18.32 -19.66
C GLY A 23 12.90 16.86 -20.04
N ILE A 24 13.98 16.07 -20.01
CA ILE A 24 13.90 14.61 -20.28
C ILE A 24 13.00 13.90 -19.28
N THR A 25 13.17 14.19 -17.98
CA THR A 25 12.35 13.54 -16.93
C THR A 25 10.86 13.86 -17.09
N VAL A 26 10.51 15.12 -17.30
CA VAL A 26 9.12 15.54 -17.51
C VAL A 26 8.55 14.94 -18.78
N THR A 27 9.32 14.91 -19.87
CA THR A 27 8.89 14.29 -21.13
C THR A 27 8.64 12.79 -20.96
N MET A 28 9.57 12.06 -20.33
CA MET A 28 9.40 10.62 -20.04
C MET A 28 8.19 10.35 -19.14
N LEU A 29 8.05 11.13 -18.07
CA LEU A 29 6.90 11.03 -17.17
C LEU A 29 5.59 11.29 -17.93
N SER A 30 5.56 12.30 -18.79
CA SER A 30 4.38 12.63 -19.59
C SER A 30 4.02 11.52 -20.57
N LEU A 31 4.99 11.00 -21.31
CA LEU A 31 4.75 9.95 -22.30
C LEU A 31 4.32 8.62 -21.67
N ILE A 32 4.99 8.22 -20.60
CA ILE A 32 4.80 6.88 -20.01
C ILE A 32 3.63 6.85 -18.99
N VAL A 33 3.39 7.95 -18.27
CA VAL A 33 2.39 7.98 -17.19
C VAL A 33 1.20 8.86 -17.53
N LEU A 34 1.42 10.15 -17.87
CA LEU A 34 0.30 11.08 -17.99
C LEU A 34 -0.56 10.81 -19.23
N ILE A 35 0.03 10.45 -20.39
CA ILE A 35 -0.73 10.16 -21.61
C ILE A 35 -1.61 8.92 -21.45
N PRO A 36 -1.14 7.75 -20.95
CA PRO A 36 -2.01 6.60 -20.69
C PRO A 36 -3.13 6.91 -19.70
N LEU A 37 -2.84 7.63 -18.60
CA LEU A 37 -3.86 8.03 -17.65
C LEU A 37 -4.91 8.97 -18.27
N ALA A 38 -4.47 9.96 -19.04
CA ALA A 38 -5.37 10.86 -19.77
C ALA A 38 -6.23 10.08 -20.78
N SER A 39 -5.68 9.07 -21.46
CA SER A 39 -6.41 8.21 -22.38
C SER A 39 -7.58 7.48 -21.69
N VAL A 40 -7.39 6.97 -20.47
CA VAL A 40 -8.47 6.37 -19.68
C VAL A 40 -9.54 7.41 -19.36
N MET A 41 -9.14 8.62 -18.93
CA MET A 41 -10.08 9.73 -18.66
C MET A 41 -10.90 10.10 -19.89
N VAL A 42 -10.23 10.34 -21.03
CA VAL A 42 -10.88 10.73 -22.29
C VAL A 42 -11.84 9.62 -22.76
N SER A 43 -11.46 8.36 -22.62
CA SER A 43 -12.31 7.22 -23.01
C SER A 43 -13.55 7.12 -22.13
N ALA A 44 -13.41 7.32 -20.82
CA ALA A 44 -14.54 7.30 -19.89
C ALA A 44 -15.49 8.51 -20.10
N LEU A 45 -14.96 9.69 -20.46
CA LEU A 45 -15.75 10.90 -20.74
C LEU A 45 -16.57 10.82 -22.03
N LYS A 46 -16.30 9.85 -22.91
CA LYS A 46 -17.14 9.59 -24.10
C LYS A 46 -18.47 8.93 -23.76
N LEU A 47 -18.59 8.35 -22.57
CA LEU A 47 -19.82 7.75 -22.07
C LEU A 47 -20.84 8.85 -21.69
N ARG A 48 -22.12 8.56 -21.95
CA ARG A 48 -23.20 9.42 -21.42
C ARG A 48 -23.22 9.34 -19.88
N PRO A 49 -23.47 10.44 -19.16
CA PRO A 49 -23.48 10.42 -17.70
C PRO A 49 -24.42 9.36 -17.09
N ALA A 50 -25.60 9.15 -17.68
CA ALA A 50 -26.54 8.13 -17.24
C ALA A 50 -25.98 6.70 -17.41
N GLU A 51 -25.30 6.44 -18.52
CA GLU A 51 -24.65 5.17 -18.80
C GLU A 51 -23.48 4.92 -17.82
N PHE A 52 -22.62 5.93 -17.63
CA PHE A 52 -21.54 5.86 -16.65
C PHE A 52 -22.06 5.49 -15.25
N TRP A 53 -23.07 6.20 -14.76
CA TRP A 53 -23.66 5.89 -13.47
C TRP A 53 -24.27 4.50 -13.39
N SER A 54 -24.97 4.07 -14.44
CA SER A 54 -25.57 2.73 -14.49
C SER A 54 -24.50 1.61 -14.40
N LEU A 55 -23.30 1.84 -14.97
CA LEU A 55 -22.19 0.89 -14.92
C LEU A 55 -21.57 0.82 -13.52
N ILE A 56 -21.30 1.96 -12.88
CA ILE A 56 -20.63 2.02 -11.58
C ILE A 56 -21.56 1.56 -10.45
N THR A 57 -22.87 1.80 -10.57
CA THR A 57 -23.86 1.42 -9.55
C THR A 57 -24.29 -0.04 -9.63
N LYS A 58 -23.85 -0.81 -10.63
CA LYS A 58 -24.13 -2.27 -10.70
C LYS A 58 -23.71 -2.96 -9.40
N PRO A 59 -24.55 -3.82 -8.83
CA PRO A 59 -24.24 -4.50 -7.57
C PRO A 59 -22.87 -5.18 -7.57
N THR A 60 -22.54 -5.90 -8.66
CA THR A 60 -21.22 -6.55 -8.81
C THR A 60 -20.04 -5.58 -8.69
N VAL A 61 -20.14 -4.41 -9.34
CA VAL A 61 -19.08 -3.40 -9.31
C VAL A 61 -18.96 -2.79 -7.90
N ARG A 62 -20.09 -2.45 -7.28
CA ARG A 62 -20.10 -1.91 -5.91
C ARG A 62 -19.50 -2.88 -4.89
N HIS A 63 -19.89 -4.17 -4.95
CA HIS A 63 -19.34 -5.20 -4.08
C HIS A 63 -17.84 -5.38 -4.33
N ALA A 64 -17.40 -5.37 -5.59
CA ALA A 64 -15.98 -5.49 -5.92
C ALA A 64 -15.15 -4.30 -5.38
N PHE A 65 -15.67 -3.07 -5.42
CA PHE A 65 -15.05 -1.92 -4.76
C PHE A 65 -14.99 -2.10 -3.24
N ALA A 66 -16.10 -2.48 -2.61
CA ALA A 66 -16.16 -2.71 -1.17
C ALA A 66 -15.17 -3.79 -0.72
N THR A 67 -15.11 -4.91 -1.46
CA THR A 67 -14.16 -6.01 -1.20
C THR A 67 -12.72 -5.56 -1.35
N SER A 68 -12.38 -4.88 -2.47
CA SER A 68 -11.02 -4.40 -2.69
C SER A 68 -10.55 -3.42 -1.62
N ILE A 69 -11.38 -2.43 -1.30
CA ILE A 69 -11.04 -1.42 -0.29
C ILE A 69 -11.00 -2.04 1.11
N GLY A 70 -12.03 -2.81 1.47
CA GLY A 70 -12.15 -3.40 2.80
C GLY A 70 -11.03 -4.41 3.10
N CYS A 71 -10.77 -5.35 2.18
CA CYS A 71 -9.71 -6.33 2.37
C CYS A 71 -8.32 -5.69 2.36
N SER A 72 -8.07 -4.70 1.49
CA SER A 72 -6.80 -3.97 1.46
C SER A 72 -6.58 -3.14 2.73
N PHE A 73 -7.63 -2.51 3.26
CA PHE A 73 -7.56 -1.75 4.50
C PHE A 73 -7.24 -2.66 5.70
N ILE A 74 -7.94 -3.80 5.82
CA ILE A 74 -7.69 -4.79 6.88
C ILE A 74 -6.27 -5.35 6.76
N ALA A 75 -5.83 -5.70 5.54
CA ALA A 75 -4.48 -6.18 5.31
C ALA A 75 -3.41 -5.13 5.68
N ALA A 76 -3.63 -3.86 5.33
CA ALA A 76 -2.71 -2.77 5.68
C ALA A 76 -2.65 -2.53 7.20
N LEU A 77 -3.76 -2.66 7.93
CA LEU A 77 -3.79 -2.61 9.39
C LEU A 77 -2.99 -3.77 10.01
N ILE A 78 -3.21 -4.99 9.53
CA ILE A 78 -2.45 -6.17 9.97
C ILE A 78 -0.96 -5.95 9.70
N ASN A 79 -0.61 -5.49 8.50
CA ASN A 79 0.77 -5.18 8.12
C ASN A 79 1.39 -4.09 9.01
N SER A 80 0.61 -3.09 9.43
CA SER A 80 1.10 -2.04 10.33
C SER A 80 1.49 -2.60 11.70
N VAL A 81 0.70 -3.50 12.24
CA VAL A 81 0.99 -4.13 13.53
C VAL A 81 2.18 -5.10 13.42
N PHE A 82 2.08 -6.08 12.52
CA PHE A 82 3.12 -7.11 12.38
C PHE A 82 4.40 -6.55 11.76
N GLY A 83 4.30 -5.61 10.84
CA GLY A 83 5.45 -4.94 10.23
C GLY A 83 6.29 -4.17 11.25
N VAL A 84 5.64 -3.47 12.20
CA VAL A 84 6.34 -2.82 13.32
C VAL A 84 7.02 -3.84 14.21
N ILE A 85 6.34 -4.94 14.57
CA ILE A 85 6.92 -6.00 15.41
C ILE A 85 8.15 -6.62 14.72
N ILE A 86 8.03 -6.95 13.44
CA ILE A 86 9.13 -7.56 12.68
C ILE A 86 10.29 -6.58 12.53
N ALA A 87 10.02 -5.31 12.17
CA ALA A 87 11.05 -4.27 12.08
C ALA A 87 11.76 -4.08 13.42
N TRP A 88 11.01 -4.07 14.52
CA TRP A 88 11.57 -4.00 15.87
C TRP A 88 12.51 -5.17 16.17
N VAL A 89 12.07 -6.40 15.88
CA VAL A 89 12.90 -7.60 16.09
C VAL A 89 14.17 -7.56 15.26
N LEU A 90 14.06 -7.16 13.99
CA LEU A 90 15.21 -7.07 13.09
C LEU A 90 16.23 -6.00 13.51
N VAL A 91 15.78 -4.90 14.10
CA VAL A 91 16.70 -3.83 14.50
C VAL A 91 17.28 -4.05 15.90
N ARG A 92 16.45 -4.49 16.85
CA ARG A 92 16.83 -4.52 18.29
C ARG A 92 17.42 -5.83 18.76
N TYR A 93 17.28 -6.92 17.98
CA TYR A 93 17.76 -8.23 18.41
C TYR A 93 18.79 -8.80 17.43
N GLU A 94 19.79 -9.49 17.97
CA GLU A 94 20.72 -10.30 17.21
C GLU A 94 20.38 -11.77 17.46
N PHE A 95 20.15 -12.53 16.37
CA PHE A 95 19.81 -13.94 16.44
C PHE A 95 20.32 -14.68 15.18
N PRO A 96 20.58 -15.98 15.28
CA PRO A 96 20.98 -16.77 14.13
C PRO A 96 19.86 -16.78 13.07
N GLY A 97 20.21 -16.55 11.80
CA GLY A 97 19.23 -16.50 10.70
C GLY A 97 18.60 -15.12 10.46
N LYS A 98 18.95 -14.07 11.21
CA LYS A 98 18.44 -12.70 11.01
C LYS A 98 18.55 -12.25 9.56
N ARG A 99 19.70 -12.46 8.89
CA ARG A 99 19.92 -12.08 7.49
C ARG A 99 19.01 -12.86 6.52
N ILE A 100 18.71 -14.11 6.83
CA ILE A 100 17.80 -14.94 6.03
C ILE A 100 16.38 -14.41 6.18
N LEU A 101 15.95 -14.13 7.41
CA LEU A 101 14.64 -13.55 7.66
C LEU A 101 14.46 -12.19 6.96
N ASP A 102 15.48 -11.31 7.04
CA ASP A 102 15.48 -10.02 6.37
C ASP A 102 15.38 -10.17 4.84
N GLY A 103 16.10 -11.11 4.26
CA GLY A 103 15.96 -11.46 2.84
C GLY A 103 14.60 -12.05 2.47
N CYS A 104 14.01 -12.86 3.34
CA CYS A 104 12.68 -13.44 3.12
C CYS A 104 11.57 -12.37 3.08
N ILE A 105 11.73 -11.25 3.77
CA ILE A 105 10.79 -10.13 3.74
C ILE A 105 10.69 -9.53 2.33
N GLU A 106 11.73 -9.61 1.52
CA GLU A 106 11.74 -9.08 0.17
C GLU A 106 11.19 -10.06 -0.88
N LEU A 107 10.93 -11.32 -0.51
CA LEU A 107 10.37 -12.31 -1.44
C LEU A 107 9.09 -11.83 -2.17
N PRO A 108 8.13 -11.12 -1.53
CA PRO A 108 6.97 -10.60 -2.23
C PRO A 108 7.30 -9.63 -3.36
N PHE A 109 8.44 -8.94 -3.32
CA PHE A 109 8.89 -8.07 -4.41
C PHE A 109 9.58 -8.84 -5.54
N ALA A 110 10.25 -9.94 -5.20
CA ALA A 110 10.99 -10.75 -6.17
C ALA A 110 10.10 -11.75 -6.92
N LEU A 111 9.02 -12.24 -6.28
CA LEU A 111 8.12 -13.22 -6.85
C LEU A 111 7.06 -12.56 -7.75
N PRO A 112 6.75 -13.16 -8.92
CA PRO A 112 5.54 -12.79 -9.64
C PRO A 112 4.32 -12.98 -8.73
N THR A 113 3.47 -11.95 -8.61
CA THR A 113 2.32 -12.00 -7.68
C THR A 113 1.37 -13.16 -7.95
N SER A 114 1.24 -13.57 -9.21
CA SER A 114 0.45 -14.76 -9.60
C SER A 114 1.00 -16.04 -8.98
N VAL A 115 2.32 -16.21 -8.94
CA VAL A 115 2.97 -17.37 -8.32
C VAL A 115 2.69 -17.38 -6.82
N ALA A 116 2.80 -16.23 -6.17
CA ALA A 116 2.44 -16.08 -4.76
C ALA A 116 0.98 -16.49 -4.50
N GLY A 117 0.04 -16.03 -5.35
CA GLY A 117 -1.37 -16.37 -5.25
C GLY A 117 -1.66 -17.86 -5.39
N ILE A 118 -1.03 -18.52 -6.37
CA ILE A 118 -1.14 -19.97 -6.58
C ILE A 118 -0.61 -20.73 -5.36
N THR A 119 0.57 -20.34 -4.87
CA THR A 119 1.21 -20.97 -3.73
C THR A 119 0.36 -20.83 -2.47
N LEU A 120 -0.09 -19.61 -2.16
CA LEU A 120 -0.95 -19.34 -1.01
C LEU A 120 -2.29 -20.10 -1.12
N SER A 121 -2.92 -20.10 -2.30
CA SER A 121 -4.16 -20.86 -2.53
C SER A 121 -3.96 -22.34 -2.25
N LYS A 122 -2.85 -22.92 -2.71
CA LYS A 122 -2.51 -24.33 -2.46
C LYS A 122 -2.24 -24.60 -0.99
N MET A 123 -1.45 -23.77 -0.32
CA MET A 123 -1.11 -23.92 1.09
C MET A 123 -2.33 -23.82 2.01
N TYR A 124 -3.25 -22.91 1.71
CA TYR A 124 -4.45 -22.64 2.50
C TYR A 124 -5.71 -23.39 2.00
N SER A 125 -5.61 -24.24 0.96
CA SER A 125 -6.70 -25.12 0.56
C SER A 125 -7.05 -26.11 1.67
N GLU A 126 -8.26 -26.68 1.65
CA GLU A 126 -8.75 -27.63 2.67
C GLU A 126 -7.81 -28.85 2.87
N ASN A 127 -7.10 -29.23 1.82
CA ASN A 127 -6.09 -30.29 1.85
C ASN A 127 -4.64 -29.77 1.91
N GLY A 128 -4.45 -28.47 2.07
CA GLY A 128 -3.13 -27.80 2.14
C GLY A 128 -2.50 -27.89 3.53
N ILE A 129 -1.20 -27.67 3.59
CA ILE A 129 -0.40 -27.78 4.85
C ILE A 129 -0.97 -26.85 5.94
N LEU A 130 -1.35 -25.63 5.61
CA LEU A 130 -1.92 -24.67 6.55
C LEU A 130 -3.46 -24.72 6.58
N GLY A 131 -4.08 -25.06 5.46
CA GLY A 131 -5.55 -25.11 5.35
C GLY A 131 -6.16 -26.31 6.05
N ALA A 132 -5.56 -27.47 6.01
CA ALA A 132 -6.10 -28.70 6.64
C ALA A 132 -6.31 -28.57 8.17
N PRO A 133 -5.37 -28.04 8.97
CA PRO A 133 -5.63 -27.81 10.39
C PRO A 133 -6.70 -26.73 10.63
N LEU A 134 -6.75 -25.68 9.81
CA LEU A 134 -7.77 -24.63 9.91
C LEU A 134 -9.17 -25.14 9.55
N ALA A 135 -9.27 -26.01 8.53
CA ALA A 135 -10.53 -26.64 8.14
C ALA A 135 -11.11 -27.51 9.27
N LYS A 136 -10.28 -28.19 10.08
CA LYS A 136 -10.72 -28.93 11.27
C LYS A 136 -11.33 -28.02 12.33
N LEU A 137 -10.94 -26.74 12.36
CA LEU A 137 -11.52 -25.71 13.23
C LEU A 137 -12.72 -24.99 12.60
N GLY A 138 -13.18 -25.44 11.42
CA GLY A 138 -14.27 -24.81 10.67
C GLY A 138 -13.87 -23.53 9.94
N ILE A 139 -12.58 -23.20 9.84
CA ILE A 139 -12.07 -21.99 9.20
C ILE A 139 -11.66 -22.31 7.76
N LYS A 140 -12.43 -21.79 6.81
CA LYS A 140 -12.11 -21.87 5.38
C LYS A 140 -11.38 -20.58 4.96
N VAL A 141 -10.20 -20.74 4.35
CA VAL A 141 -9.35 -19.62 3.92
C VAL A 141 -9.44 -19.43 2.41
N SER A 142 -9.04 -20.42 1.63
CA SER A 142 -9.09 -20.32 0.17
C SER A 142 -10.50 -20.08 -0.32
N TYR A 143 -10.61 -19.20 -1.33
CA TYR A 143 -11.87 -18.78 -1.96
C TYR A 143 -12.82 -17.99 -1.04
N THR A 144 -12.24 -17.29 -0.04
CA THR A 144 -12.96 -16.41 0.88
C THR A 144 -12.28 -15.04 1.00
N HIS A 145 -12.95 -14.08 1.66
CA HIS A 145 -12.36 -12.80 2.01
C HIS A 145 -11.11 -12.93 2.91
N LEU A 146 -11.06 -13.99 3.74
CA LEU A 146 -9.89 -14.26 4.57
C LEU A 146 -8.67 -14.59 3.72
N GLY A 147 -8.84 -15.40 2.67
CA GLY A 147 -7.78 -15.68 1.71
C GLY A 147 -7.30 -14.42 0.98
N LEU A 148 -8.24 -13.54 0.59
CA LEU A 148 -7.90 -12.23 0.02
C LEU A 148 -7.01 -11.42 0.97
N VAL A 149 -7.41 -11.30 2.23
CA VAL A 149 -6.63 -10.55 3.23
C VAL A 149 -5.25 -11.15 3.42
N ILE A 150 -5.11 -12.49 3.49
CA ILE A 150 -3.82 -13.16 3.63
C ILE A 150 -2.90 -12.87 2.43
N ALA A 151 -3.42 -12.93 1.20
CA ALA A 151 -2.64 -12.60 0.02
C ALA A 151 -2.18 -11.14 0.03
N LEU A 152 -3.06 -10.22 0.41
CA LEU A 152 -2.76 -8.79 0.51
C LEU A 152 -1.79 -8.47 1.65
N VAL A 153 -1.86 -9.20 2.77
CA VAL A 153 -0.87 -9.12 3.87
C VAL A 153 0.50 -9.55 3.35
N PHE A 154 0.58 -10.69 2.67
CA PHE A 154 1.84 -11.18 2.11
C PHE A 154 2.49 -10.15 1.17
N VAL A 155 1.72 -9.59 0.24
CA VAL A 155 2.25 -8.60 -0.73
C VAL A 155 2.57 -7.26 -0.06
N GLY A 156 1.83 -6.88 0.99
CA GLY A 156 1.90 -5.56 1.61
C GLY A 156 2.91 -5.44 2.77
N ILE A 157 3.28 -6.54 3.43
CA ILE A 157 4.10 -6.49 4.66
C ILE A 157 5.47 -5.83 4.49
N PRO A 158 6.20 -6.00 3.37
CA PRO A 158 7.49 -5.36 3.18
C PRO A 158 7.42 -3.83 3.23
N PHE A 159 6.32 -3.23 2.78
CA PHE A 159 6.18 -1.77 2.75
C PHE A 159 6.23 -1.15 4.15
N VAL A 160 5.60 -1.79 5.13
CA VAL A 160 5.62 -1.30 6.51
C VAL A 160 6.98 -1.55 7.15
N ILE A 161 7.55 -2.74 6.98
CA ILE A 161 8.85 -3.08 7.55
C ILE A 161 9.92 -2.11 7.05
N ARG A 162 10.01 -1.92 5.72
CA ARG A 162 11.03 -1.05 5.10
C ARG A 162 10.79 0.45 5.34
N ALA A 163 9.57 0.86 5.67
CA ALA A 163 9.31 2.23 6.11
C ALA A 163 9.77 2.47 7.56
N VAL A 164 9.58 1.49 8.45
CA VAL A 164 9.84 1.61 9.89
C VAL A 164 11.31 1.32 10.26
N GLN A 165 11.90 0.31 9.64
CA GLN A 165 13.24 -0.17 9.94
C GLN A 165 14.32 0.94 9.95
N PRO A 166 14.45 1.82 8.92
CA PRO A 166 15.48 2.85 8.91
C PRO A 166 15.31 3.91 10.00
N VAL A 167 14.09 4.12 10.47
CA VAL A 167 13.81 5.05 11.59
C VAL A 167 14.26 4.43 12.89
N LEU A 168 13.94 3.14 13.11
CA LEU A 168 14.41 2.41 14.28
C LEU A 168 15.93 2.28 14.36
N GLU A 169 16.61 2.09 13.22
CA GLU A 169 18.07 2.02 13.14
C GLU A 169 18.75 3.36 13.53
N LYS A 170 18.09 4.48 13.22
CA LYS A 170 18.58 5.82 13.57
C LYS A 170 18.20 6.26 14.98
N PHE A 171 17.37 5.48 15.66
CA PHE A 171 16.90 5.83 16.99
C PHE A 171 18.05 5.63 17.98
N ASP A 172 18.57 6.76 18.47
CA ASP A 172 19.65 6.77 19.46
C ASP A 172 19.12 6.22 20.80
N GLY A 173 19.84 5.26 21.40
CA GLY A 173 19.54 4.72 22.71
C GLY A 173 19.47 5.76 23.84
N GLN A 174 20.06 6.94 23.60
CA GLN A 174 20.04 8.07 24.55
C GLN A 174 18.63 8.50 24.95
N TYR A 175 17.64 8.42 24.04
CA TYR A 175 16.25 8.74 24.36
C TYR A 175 15.63 7.73 25.34
N GLU A 176 15.98 6.45 25.22
CA GLU A 176 15.55 5.41 26.13
C GLU A 176 16.24 5.53 27.49
N GLU A 177 17.54 5.82 27.48
CA GLU A 177 18.34 6.07 28.69
C GLU A 177 17.82 7.31 29.44
N ALA A 178 17.56 8.41 28.75
CA ALA A 178 17.00 9.62 29.36
C ALA A 178 15.61 9.35 29.97
N ALA A 179 14.75 8.62 29.28
CA ALA A 179 13.44 8.23 29.81
C ALA A 179 13.58 7.36 31.06
N PHE A 180 14.54 6.42 31.08
CA PHE A 180 14.81 5.56 32.22
C PHE A 180 15.35 6.37 33.41
N MET A 181 16.25 7.33 33.18
CA MET A 181 16.76 8.24 34.21
C MET A 181 15.65 9.10 34.84
N LEU A 182 14.60 9.40 34.08
CA LEU A 182 13.38 10.06 34.60
C LEU A 182 12.38 9.13 35.29
N GLY A 183 12.76 7.86 35.48
CA GLY A 183 11.93 6.86 36.18
C GLY A 183 10.84 6.21 35.31
N ALA A 184 10.89 6.37 33.97
CA ALA A 184 9.96 5.71 33.09
C ALA A 184 10.25 4.19 33.01
N ASN A 185 9.21 3.36 33.09
CA ASN A 185 9.34 1.95 32.83
C ASN A 185 9.36 1.66 31.30
N ARG A 186 9.75 0.45 30.89
CA ARG A 186 9.87 0.04 29.47
C ARG A 186 8.61 0.30 28.65
N PHE A 187 7.43 0.05 29.21
CA PHE A 187 6.16 0.27 28.52
C PHE A 187 5.85 1.78 28.37
N GLN A 188 6.18 2.59 29.38
CA GLN A 188 6.04 4.05 29.30
C GLN A 188 6.99 4.64 28.28
N THR A 189 8.25 4.19 28.25
CA THR A 189 9.25 4.59 27.23
C THR A 189 8.75 4.24 25.83
N PHE A 190 8.30 2.99 25.62
CA PHE A 190 7.76 2.58 24.34
C PHE A 190 6.57 3.47 23.90
N ARG A 191 5.57 3.62 24.78
CA ARG A 191 4.32 4.32 24.43
C ARG A 191 4.48 5.82 24.27
N ARG A 192 5.35 6.47 25.08
CA ARG A 192 5.47 7.92 25.14
C ARG A 192 6.62 8.49 24.32
N VAL A 193 7.65 7.69 24.04
CA VAL A 193 8.85 8.12 23.33
C VAL A 193 8.94 7.43 21.97
N LEU A 194 9.00 6.10 21.94
CA LEU A 194 9.27 5.36 20.71
C LEU A 194 8.08 5.33 19.75
N LEU A 195 6.89 5.01 20.25
CA LEU A 195 5.70 4.86 19.40
C LEU A 195 5.31 6.15 18.66
N PRO A 196 5.33 7.36 19.28
CA PRO A 196 5.04 8.59 18.58
C PRO A 196 6.01 8.87 17.42
N GLU A 197 7.31 8.59 17.60
CA GLU A 197 8.34 8.75 16.58
C GLU A 197 8.19 7.72 15.43
N MET A 198 7.68 6.54 15.74
CA MET A 198 7.42 5.50 14.75
C MET A 198 6.12 5.73 13.96
N MET A 199 5.18 6.54 14.46
CA MET A 199 3.88 6.73 13.82
C MET A 199 3.97 7.29 12.38
N PRO A 200 4.80 8.30 12.05
CA PRO A 200 4.92 8.77 10.69
C PRO A 200 5.38 7.67 9.69
N PRO A 201 6.47 6.92 9.94
CA PRO A 201 6.86 5.82 9.05
C PRO A 201 5.83 4.67 9.00
N VAL A 202 5.15 4.36 10.09
CA VAL A 202 4.06 3.36 10.10
C VAL A 202 2.93 3.78 9.19
N LEU A 203 2.50 5.05 9.24
CA LEU A 203 1.47 5.57 8.34
C LEU A 203 1.94 5.60 6.88
N THR A 204 3.21 5.85 6.64
CA THR A 204 3.79 5.76 5.30
C THR A 204 3.69 4.33 4.77
N GLY A 205 4.15 3.35 5.55
CA GLY A 205 4.06 1.93 5.22
C GLY A 205 2.62 1.45 5.05
N PHE A 206 1.71 1.86 5.95
CA PHE A 206 0.27 1.61 5.83
C PHE A 206 -0.28 2.13 4.50
N GLY A 207 -0.01 3.41 4.16
CA GLY A 207 -0.50 4.02 2.94
C GLY A 207 0.00 3.32 1.68
N LEU A 208 1.28 2.95 1.65
CA LEU A 208 1.87 2.21 0.53
C LEU A 208 1.28 0.79 0.42
N ALA A 209 1.17 0.05 1.53
CA ALA A 209 0.58 -1.29 1.55
C ALA A 209 -0.89 -1.26 1.13
N PHE A 210 -1.66 -0.27 1.59
CA PHE A 210 -3.06 -0.07 1.24
C PHE A 210 -3.24 0.25 -0.24
N ALA A 211 -2.50 1.22 -0.77
CA ALA A 211 -2.55 1.57 -2.19
C ALA A 211 -2.15 0.40 -3.09
N ARG A 212 -1.10 -0.33 -2.69
CA ARG A 212 -0.65 -1.53 -3.40
C ARG A 212 -1.73 -2.61 -3.40
N GLY A 213 -2.40 -2.81 -2.25
CA GLY A 213 -3.46 -3.80 -2.08
C GLY A 213 -4.70 -3.53 -2.94
N ILE A 214 -5.16 -2.28 -3.06
CA ILE A 214 -6.32 -1.92 -3.88
C ILE A 214 -6.12 -2.31 -5.34
N GLY A 215 -4.89 -2.12 -5.87
CA GLY A 215 -4.54 -2.43 -7.25
C GLY A 215 -4.10 -3.89 -7.49
N GLU A 216 -4.11 -4.74 -6.45
CA GLU A 216 -3.61 -6.10 -6.60
C GLU A 216 -4.57 -6.95 -7.46
N TYR A 217 -3.98 -7.71 -8.39
CA TYR A 217 -4.68 -8.64 -9.28
C TYR A 217 -4.06 -10.03 -9.22
N GLY A 218 -2.75 -10.13 -9.39
CA GLY A 218 -2.05 -11.39 -9.60
C GLY A 218 -2.20 -12.38 -8.45
N SER A 219 -1.94 -11.95 -7.21
CA SER A 219 -2.04 -12.84 -6.05
C SER A 219 -3.48 -13.17 -5.69
N VAL A 220 -4.39 -12.22 -5.87
CA VAL A 220 -5.78 -12.39 -5.44
C VAL A 220 -6.61 -13.24 -6.40
N ILE A 221 -6.31 -13.25 -7.70
CA ILE A 221 -7.10 -13.99 -8.69
C ILE A 221 -7.17 -15.51 -8.40
N TYR A 222 -6.13 -16.06 -7.82
CA TYR A 222 -6.05 -17.50 -7.55
C TYR A 222 -6.60 -17.90 -6.17
N ILE A 223 -6.56 -17.00 -5.19
CA ILE A 223 -6.99 -17.32 -3.82
C ILE A 223 -8.40 -16.86 -3.50
N SER A 224 -8.95 -15.89 -4.26
CA SER A 224 -10.26 -15.29 -3.95
C SER A 224 -11.47 -16.11 -4.41
N GLY A 225 -11.28 -17.03 -5.37
CA GLY A 225 -12.39 -17.74 -6.02
C GLY A 225 -13.21 -16.88 -6.99
N ASN A 226 -13.04 -15.57 -6.99
CA ASN A 226 -13.65 -14.60 -7.93
C ASN A 226 -15.18 -14.76 -8.09
N SER A 227 -15.87 -15.14 -7.02
CA SER A 227 -17.32 -15.38 -7.02
C SER A 227 -18.09 -14.07 -6.86
N ALA A 228 -18.92 -13.73 -7.85
CA ALA A 228 -19.84 -12.60 -7.75
C ALA A 228 -20.93 -12.84 -6.69
N ARG A 229 -21.34 -14.10 -6.50
CA ARG A 229 -22.37 -14.50 -5.53
C ARG A 229 -21.87 -14.37 -4.09
N GLU A 230 -20.62 -14.71 -3.84
CA GLU A 230 -19.99 -14.65 -2.52
C GLU A 230 -19.27 -13.31 -2.28
N HIS A 231 -19.37 -12.38 -3.23
CA HIS A 231 -18.74 -11.04 -3.18
C HIS A 231 -17.22 -11.07 -3.02
N THR A 232 -16.55 -12.14 -3.49
CA THR A 232 -15.09 -12.27 -3.40
C THR A 232 -14.35 -11.68 -4.61
N GLN A 233 -15.07 -11.09 -5.58
CA GLN A 233 -14.45 -10.40 -6.70
C GLN A 233 -13.78 -9.11 -6.23
N VAL A 234 -12.54 -8.88 -6.69
CA VAL A 234 -11.84 -7.60 -6.54
C VAL A 234 -12.03 -6.74 -7.79
N ILE A 235 -11.88 -5.43 -7.63
CA ILE A 235 -12.17 -4.49 -8.73
C ILE A 235 -11.23 -4.66 -9.92
N SER A 236 -9.95 -4.97 -9.68
CA SER A 236 -8.95 -5.28 -10.71
C SER A 236 -9.37 -6.50 -11.55
N TYR A 237 -9.95 -7.53 -10.92
CA TYR A 237 -10.51 -8.68 -11.63
C TYR A 237 -11.69 -8.29 -12.51
N VAL A 238 -12.62 -7.47 -12.00
CA VAL A 238 -13.79 -7.01 -12.78
C VAL A 238 -13.35 -6.20 -14.01
N ILE A 239 -12.34 -5.33 -13.87
CA ILE A 239 -11.76 -4.58 -15.00
C ILE A 239 -11.19 -5.55 -16.04
N MET A 240 -10.38 -6.53 -15.61
CA MET A 240 -9.78 -7.51 -16.53
C MET A 240 -10.83 -8.39 -17.21
N GLN A 241 -11.89 -8.77 -16.49
CA GLN A 241 -13.03 -9.50 -17.05
C GLN A 241 -13.72 -8.69 -18.15
N LYS A 242 -13.95 -7.38 -17.93
CA LYS A 242 -14.54 -6.49 -18.93
C LYS A 242 -13.67 -6.35 -20.18
N LEU A 243 -12.35 -6.22 -19.98
CA LEU A 243 -11.39 -6.21 -21.09
C LEU A 243 -11.42 -7.52 -21.88
N GLY A 244 -11.52 -8.67 -21.21
CA GLY A 244 -11.65 -9.98 -21.83
C GLY A 244 -12.94 -10.15 -22.66
N TYR A 245 -14.00 -9.44 -22.32
CA TYR A 245 -15.24 -9.37 -23.11
C TYR A 245 -15.25 -8.24 -24.16
N ILE A 246 -14.12 -7.56 -24.37
CA ILE A 246 -13.99 -6.41 -25.30
C ILE A 246 -14.94 -5.25 -24.93
N ASP A 247 -15.42 -5.22 -23.67
CA ASP A 247 -16.25 -4.14 -23.12
C ASP A 247 -15.35 -3.01 -22.57
N TYR A 248 -14.67 -2.32 -23.49
CA TYR A 248 -13.74 -1.25 -23.13
C TYR A 248 -14.45 -0.08 -22.43
N ALA A 249 -15.70 0.17 -22.77
CA ALA A 249 -16.51 1.24 -22.15
C ALA A 249 -16.69 1.01 -20.66
N SER A 250 -17.15 -0.18 -20.25
CA SER A 250 -17.29 -0.53 -18.83
C SER A 250 -15.92 -0.60 -18.14
N ALA A 251 -14.90 -1.18 -18.79
CA ALA A 251 -13.57 -1.30 -18.23
C ALA A 251 -12.96 0.08 -17.90
N THR A 252 -13.03 1.03 -18.82
CA THR A 252 -12.48 2.39 -18.62
C THR A 252 -13.29 3.19 -17.62
N ALA A 253 -14.61 3.06 -17.56
CA ALA A 253 -15.44 3.70 -16.52
C ALA A 253 -15.05 3.23 -15.12
N ILE A 254 -14.93 1.92 -14.92
CA ILE A 254 -14.55 1.33 -13.64
C ILE A 254 -13.11 1.71 -13.28
N ALA A 255 -12.18 1.65 -14.24
CA ALA A 255 -10.80 2.03 -14.05
C ALA A 255 -10.64 3.51 -13.67
N LEU A 256 -11.43 4.41 -14.26
CA LEU A 256 -11.43 5.84 -13.89
C LEU A 256 -11.85 6.04 -12.43
N VAL A 257 -12.94 5.39 -11.98
CA VAL A 257 -13.38 5.49 -10.59
C VAL A 257 -12.32 4.94 -9.65
N MET A 258 -11.70 3.80 -9.99
CA MET A 258 -10.61 3.22 -9.21
C MET A 258 -9.42 4.18 -9.11
N LEU A 259 -9.04 4.84 -10.19
CA LEU A 259 -7.95 5.81 -10.24
C LEU A 259 -8.24 7.02 -9.35
N ILE A 260 -9.43 7.60 -9.47
CA ILE A 260 -9.85 8.74 -8.64
C ILE A 260 -9.86 8.33 -7.15
N LEU A 261 -10.44 7.18 -6.84
CA LEU A 261 -10.52 6.67 -5.49
C LEU A 261 -9.12 6.45 -4.89
N SER A 262 -8.22 5.79 -5.63
CA SER A 262 -6.85 5.56 -5.21
C SER A 262 -6.10 6.88 -4.98
N PHE A 263 -6.29 7.85 -5.87
CA PHE A 263 -5.71 9.19 -5.71
C PHE A 263 -6.21 9.89 -4.45
N VAL A 264 -7.53 9.89 -4.21
CA VAL A 264 -8.14 10.50 -3.02
C VAL A 264 -7.64 9.83 -1.74
N LEU A 265 -7.57 8.50 -1.73
CA LEU A 265 -7.08 7.74 -0.57
C LEU A 265 -5.61 8.03 -0.29
N LEU A 266 -4.76 8.05 -1.31
CA LEU A 266 -3.34 8.41 -1.15
C LEU A 266 -3.17 9.85 -0.70
N LEU A 267 -3.96 10.77 -1.24
CA LEU A 267 -3.95 12.17 -0.81
C LEU A 267 -4.36 12.30 0.66
N ALA A 268 -5.39 11.59 1.11
CA ALA A 268 -5.83 11.59 2.49
C ALA A 268 -4.73 11.06 3.43
N VAL A 269 -4.09 9.93 3.08
CA VAL A 269 -2.96 9.38 3.83
C VAL A 269 -1.81 10.39 3.90
N ASN A 270 -1.46 11.02 2.78
CA ASN A 270 -0.38 12.01 2.71
C ASN A 270 -0.66 13.25 3.57
N ILE A 271 -1.90 13.75 3.59
CA ILE A 271 -2.31 14.87 4.44
C ILE A 271 -2.17 14.50 5.92
N VAL A 272 -2.58 13.28 6.30
CA VAL A 272 -2.43 12.80 7.69
C VAL A 272 -0.95 12.74 8.08
N GLN A 273 -0.08 12.20 7.21
CA GLN A 273 1.36 12.14 7.42
C GLN A 273 1.98 13.52 7.61
N MET A 274 1.66 14.49 6.73
CA MET A 274 2.17 15.87 6.85
C MET A 274 1.74 16.53 8.16
N LYS A 275 0.49 16.33 8.60
CA LYS A 275 0.02 16.87 9.88
C LYS A 275 0.73 16.24 11.08
N GLN A 276 1.07 14.97 11.02
CA GLN A 276 1.81 14.31 12.10
C GLN A 276 3.27 14.76 12.13
N ALA A 277 3.95 14.79 10.98
CA ALA A 277 5.32 15.29 10.88
C ALA A 277 5.46 16.73 11.39
N ALA A 278 4.47 17.60 11.10
CA ALA A 278 4.45 18.96 11.61
C ALA A 278 4.27 19.04 13.15
N ARG A 279 3.58 18.07 13.76
CA ARG A 279 3.44 18.01 15.22
C ARG A 279 4.72 17.54 15.91
N THR A 280 5.41 16.59 15.33
CA THR A 280 6.69 16.06 15.87
C THR A 280 7.82 17.11 15.77
N ASN A 281 7.84 17.94 14.72
CA ASN A 281 8.85 19.00 14.57
C ASN A 281 8.61 20.26 15.45
N ASN A 282 7.44 20.39 16.08
CA ASN A 282 7.09 21.53 16.93
C ASN A 282 7.18 21.21 18.44
N VAL A 283 7.70 20.04 18.81
CA VAL A 283 8.03 19.62 20.17
C VAL A 283 9.56 19.57 20.32
#